data_c2ef5b615f7ca30ce7449267546c9367
#
_entry.id   c2ef5b615f7ca30ce7449267546c9367
#
_cell.length_a   1.000
_cell.length_b   1.000
_cell.length_c   1.000
_cell.angle_alpha   90.00
_cell.angle_beta   90.00
_cell.angle_gamma   90.00
#
_symmetry.space_group_name_H-M   'P 1'
#
loop_
_entity.id
_entity.type
_entity.pdbx_description
1 polymer ?
#
loop_
_entity_poly.entity_id
_entity_poly.type
_entity_poly.pdbx_seq_one_letter_code
_entity_poly.pdbx_strand_id
1 'polypeptide(L)'
;QHIKREKATSNICTAQALLATMAGFYAVYHGAEGLRNIAGRIHSTAGFLAKELEKLGYTQLNKDYFDTLKIQLPAHVSVNALREIALECKVNLRYFEAGQVGVSIDETTLPTDIGVLLYIFAGAAGKDYMLDESIPAQTYFDAKFARTSDFLRQDVFKKYHTETELMRYITRLGRKDVSLAQSMISLGSCTMKLNPASSMLPLSRPEFMNIHPY
;
A
#
# COMPACT_ATOMS: atom_id res chain seq x y z
N GLN A 1 -28.67 9.16 -21.57
CA GLN A 1 -28.15 8.32 -20.50
C GLN A 1 -29.21 8.11 -19.41
N HIS A 2 -29.56 6.89 -19.12
CA HIS A 2 -30.54 6.51 -18.10
C HIS A 2 -29.98 6.55 -16.67
N ILE A 3 -28.68 6.61 -16.49
CA ILE A 3 -28.04 6.74 -15.18
C ILE A 3 -27.91 8.20 -14.82
N LYS A 4 -28.78 8.68 -13.95
CA LYS A 4 -28.77 10.03 -13.40
C LYS A 4 -28.47 9.92 -11.91
N ARG A 5 -27.49 10.70 -11.42
CA ARG A 5 -27.02 10.65 -10.04
C ARG A 5 -28.14 10.75 -9.01
N GLU A 6 -29.06 11.65 -9.20
CA GLU A 6 -30.18 11.91 -8.27
C GLU A 6 -31.36 10.91 -8.37
N LYS A 7 -31.37 10.08 -9.42
CA LYS A 7 -32.48 9.15 -9.68
C LYS A 7 -32.07 7.68 -9.77
N ALA A 8 -30.79 7.39 -9.81
CA ALA A 8 -30.30 6.04 -9.89
C ALA A 8 -30.14 5.41 -8.51
N THR A 9 -30.57 4.17 -8.37
CA THR A 9 -30.36 3.38 -7.13
C THR A 9 -28.87 3.08 -6.94
N SER A 10 -28.13 2.83 -8.03
CA SER A 10 -26.69 2.64 -8.03
C SER A 10 -26.06 3.31 -9.24
N ASN A 11 -24.96 4.00 -9.03
CA ASN A 11 -24.17 4.68 -10.06
C ASN A 11 -22.85 3.98 -10.37
N ILE A 12 -22.53 2.91 -9.66
CA ILE A 12 -21.27 2.17 -9.78
C ILE A 12 -21.57 0.77 -10.31
N CYS A 13 -21.10 0.46 -11.51
CA CYS A 13 -21.35 -0.84 -12.15
C CYS A 13 -20.12 -1.38 -12.90
N THR A 14 -18.90 -1.09 -12.43
CA THR A 14 -17.65 -1.45 -13.08
C THR A 14 -16.73 -2.21 -12.14
N ALA A 15 -15.63 -2.77 -12.64
CA ALA A 15 -14.67 -3.55 -11.84
C ALA A 15 -14.10 -2.78 -10.63
N GLN A 16 -13.90 -1.47 -10.77
CA GLN A 16 -13.45 -0.62 -9.68
C GLN A 16 -14.46 -0.42 -8.54
N ALA A 17 -15.71 -0.85 -8.69
CA ALA A 17 -16.71 -0.76 -7.62
C ALA A 17 -16.27 -1.53 -6.36
N LEU A 18 -15.67 -2.71 -6.52
CA LEU A 18 -15.13 -3.48 -5.41
C LEU A 18 -14.02 -2.72 -4.71
N LEU A 19 -13.05 -2.18 -5.46
CA LEU A 19 -11.94 -1.42 -4.89
C LEU A 19 -12.41 -0.15 -4.17
N ALA A 20 -13.40 0.56 -4.73
CA ALA A 20 -14.01 1.72 -4.07
C ALA A 20 -14.69 1.34 -2.74
N THR A 21 -15.38 0.20 -2.71
CA THR A 21 -16.01 -0.34 -1.49
C THR A 21 -14.95 -0.72 -0.46
N MET A 22 -13.89 -1.43 -0.87
CA MET A 22 -12.78 -1.80 0.00
C MET A 22 -12.10 -0.57 0.60
N ALA A 23 -11.81 0.47 -0.20
CA ALA A 23 -11.24 1.73 0.29
C ALA A 23 -12.17 2.41 1.32
N GLY A 24 -13.49 2.38 1.09
CA GLY A 24 -14.48 2.88 2.05
C GLY A 24 -14.45 2.12 3.37
N PHE A 25 -14.43 0.79 3.34
CA PHE A 25 -14.34 -0.04 4.54
C PHE A 25 -12.99 0.07 5.24
N TYR A 26 -11.90 0.22 4.50
CA TYR A 26 -10.59 0.51 5.07
C TYR A 26 -10.61 1.79 5.90
N ALA A 27 -11.20 2.85 5.35
CA ALA A 27 -11.37 4.11 6.08
C ALA A 27 -12.31 3.96 7.30
N VAL A 28 -13.37 3.15 7.22
CA VAL A 28 -14.26 2.85 8.34
C VAL A 28 -13.53 2.10 9.46
N TYR A 29 -12.71 1.11 9.09
CA TYR A 29 -11.99 0.28 10.05
C TYR A 29 -10.89 1.05 10.78
N HIS A 30 -10.07 1.81 10.05
CA HIS A 30 -8.94 2.52 10.62
C HIS A 30 -9.30 3.89 11.22
N GLY A 31 -10.34 4.54 10.71
CA GLY A 31 -10.68 5.90 11.10
C GLY A 31 -9.57 6.91 10.78
N ALA A 32 -9.75 8.15 11.22
CA ALA A 32 -8.78 9.21 10.95
C ALA A 32 -7.44 8.99 11.64
N GLU A 33 -7.46 8.49 12.87
CA GLU A 33 -6.26 8.25 13.67
C GLU A 33 -5.46 7.07 13.11
N GLY A 34 -6.11 5.95 12.81
CA GLY A 34 -5.45 4.78 12.23
C GLY A 34 -4.79 5.11 10.90
N LEU A 35 -5.46 5.88 10.03
CA LEU A 35 -4.86 6.31 8.76
C LEU A 35 -3.65 7.23 8.95
N ARG A 36 -3.69 8.14 9.95
CA ARG A 36 -2.52 8.97 10.29
C ARG A 36 -1.34 8.12 10.76
N ASN A 37 -1.61 7.13 11.61
CA ASN A 37 -0.58 6.25 12.16
C ASN A 37 0.07 5.40 11.05
N ILE A 38 -0.75 4.84 10.15
CA ILE A 38 -0.26 4.08 8.98
C ILE A 38 0.60 4.98 8.08
N ALA A 39 0.09 6.14 7.70
CA ALA A 39 0.79 7.10 6.85
C ALA A 39 2.09 7.60 7.50
N GLY A 40 2.06 7.88 8.80
CA GLY A 40 3.23 8.29 9.58
C GLY A 40 4.32 7.24 9.59
N ARG A 41 3.95 5.96 9.80
CA ARG A 41 4.89 4.84 9.75
C ARG A 41 5.53 4.68 8.38
N ILE A 42 4.72 4.67 7.32
CA ILE A 42 5.23 4.56 5.94
C ILE A 42 6.25 5.66 5.65
N HIS A 43 5.87 6.91 5.94
CA HIS A 43 6.73 8.06 5.68
C HIS A 43 8.02 8.04 6.53
N SER A 44 7.92 7.69 7.81
CA SER A 44 9.10 7.55 8.69
C SER A 44 10.07 6.49 8.17
N THR A 45 9.52 5.36 7.70
CA THR A 45 10.33 4.27 7.13
C THR A 45 11.04 4.71 5.85
N ALA A 46 10.33 5.39 4.94
CA ALA A 46 10.92 5.94 3.72
C ALA A 46 12.03 6.97 4.03
N GLY A 47 11.78 7.87 4.98
CA GLY A 47 12.76 8.87 5.40
C GLY A 47 13.98 8.27 6.09
N PHE A 48 13.79 7.21 6.89
CA PHE A 48 14.90 6.45 7.46
C PHE A 48 15.75 5.81 6.35
N LEU A 49 15.12 5.11 5.42
CA LEU A 49 15.82 4.49 4.29
C LEU A 49 16.60 5.53 3.48
N ALA A 50 16.00 6.69 3.18
CA ALA A 50 16.68 7.77 2.45
C ALA A 50 17.98 8.21 3.15
N LYS A 51 17.92 8.42 4.47
CA LYS A 51 19.11 8.82 5.26
C LYS A 51 20.19 7.75 5.30
N GLU A 52 19.80 6.48 5.44
CA GLU A 52 20.78 5.39 5.43
C GLU A 52 21.44 5.24 4.04
N LEU A 53 20.68 5.40 2.97
CA LEU A 53 21.24 5.40 1.61
C LEU A 53 22.20 6.57 1.37
N GLU A 54 21.91 7.76 1.91
CA GLU A 54 22.84 8.90 1.85
C GLU A 54 24.18 8.58 2.55
N LYS A 55 24.16 7.92 3.71
CA LYS A 55 25.39 7.47 4.41
C LYS A 55 26.19 6.46 3.57
N LEU A 56 25.51 5.64 2.79
CA LEU A 56 26.15 4.71 1.84
C LEU A 56 26.71 5.40 0.60
N GLY A 57 26.40 6.67 0.37
CA GLY A 57 26.89 7.49 -0.75
C GLY A 57 25.91 7.61 -1.91
N TYR A 58 24.68 7.19 -1.74
CA TYR A 58 23.60 7.39 -2.72
C TYR A 58 22.99 8.79 -2.58
N THR A 59 22.46 9.32 -3.68
CA THR A 59 21.82 10.65 -3.67
C THR A 59 20.32 10.53 -3.88
N GLN A 60 19.56 11.04 -2.92
CA GLN A 60 18.11 11.18 -3.05
C GLN A 60 17.77 12.33 -4.01
N LEU A 61 17.04 12.06 -5.10
CA LEU A 61 16.75 13.05 -6.14
C LEU A 61 15.49 13.85 -5.89
N ASN A 62 14.40 13.20 -5.47
CA ASN A 62 13.15 13.90 -5.16
C ASN A 62 13.20 14.46 -3.72
N LYS A 63 13.34 15.77 -3.63
CA LYS A 63 13.44 16.49 -2.36
C LYS A 63 12.20 16.28 -1.48
N ASP A 64 11.03 16.34 -2.08
CA ASP A 64 9.74 16.12 -1.42
C ASP A 64 9.20 14.76 -1.86
N TYR A 65 8.88 13.89 -0.92
CA TYR A 65 8.34 12.55 -1.13
C TYR A 65 7.44 12.15 0.03
N PHE A 66 6.60 11.17 -0.17
CA PHE A 66 5.83 10.54 0.89
C PHE A 66 6.36 9.14 1.21
N ASP A 67 6.32 8.24 0.25
CA ASP A 67 6.68 6.82 0.36
C ASP A 67 7.68 6.35 -0.69
N THR A 68 7.85 7.11 -1.77
CA THR A 68 8.64 6.71 -2.93
C THR A 68 9.90 7.55 -3.06
N LEU A 69 11.04 6.87 -3.05
CA LEU A 69 12.37 7.43 -3.21
C LEU A 69 12.85 7.26 -4.64
N LYS A 70 13.43 8.30 -5.21
CA LYS A 70 14.18 8.24 -6.47
C LYS A 70 15.65 8.51 -6.17
N ILE A 71 16.47 7.52 -6.42
CA ILE A 71 17.85 7.44 -5.95
C ILE A 71 18.80 7.44 -7.14
N GLN A 72 19.79 8.32 -7.13
CA GLN A 72 20.90 8.30 -8.05
C GLN A 72 22.01 7.39 -7.52
N LEU A 73 22.46 6.45 -8.33
CA LEU A 73 23.60 5.62 -8.02
C LEU A 73 24.89 6.41 -8.17
N PRO A 74 25.87 6.23 -7.25
CA PRO A 74 27.22 6.76 -7.42
C PRO A 74 27.88 6.20 -8.68
N ALA A 75 28.81 6.94 -9.28
CA ALA A 75 29.46 6.55 -10.54
C ALA A 75 30.17 5.19 -10.50
N HIS A 76 30.61 4.75 -9.34
CA HIS A 76 31.28 3.45 -9.15
C HIS A 76 30.30 2.27 -8.96
N VAL A 77 29.00 2.54 -8.80
CA VAL A 77 27.98 1.50 -8.60
C VAL A 77 27.30 1.17 -9.92
N SER A 78 27.41 -0.08 -10.33
CA SER A 78 26.72 -0.57 -11.53
C SER A 78 25.25 -0.88 -11.25
N VAL A 79 24.36 -0.41 -12.14
CA VAL A 79 22.93 -0.78 -12.11
C VAL A 79 22.74 -2.29 -12.19
N ASN A 80 23.57 -2.98 -13.02
CA ASN A 80 23.47 -4.42 -13.18
C ASN A 80 23.88 -5.16 -11.91
N ALA A 81 24.97 -4.75 -11.26
CA ALA A 81 25.40 -5.35 -10.00
C ALA A 81 24.32 -5.18 -8.89
N LEU A 82 23.73 -3.99 -8.78
CA LEU A 82 22.62 -3.76 -7.83
C LEU A 82 21.41 -4.65 -8.17
N ARG A 83 21.08 -4.78 -9.46
CA ARG A 83 19.98 -5.63 -9.92
C ARG A 83 20.22 -7.12 -9.61
N GLU A 84 21.42 -7.62 -9.82
CA GLU A 84 21.77 -9.01 -9.52
C GLU A 84 21.60 -9.32 -8.04
N ILE A 85 22.13 -8.48 -7.14
CA ILE A 85 21.96 -8.65 -5.70
C ILE A 85 20.48 -8.54 -5.31
N ALA A 86 19.72 -7.59 -5.88
CA ALA A 86 18.29 -7.44 -5.61
C ALA A 86 17.50 -8.70 -6.03
N LEU A 87 17.81 -9.30 -7.18
CA LEU A 87 17.16 -10.53 -7.65
C LEU A 87 17.51 -11.73 -6.77
N GLU A 88 18.76 -11.86 -6.32
CA GLU A 88 19.16 -12.88 -5.34
C GLU A 88 18.38 -12.76 -4.04
N CYS A 89 18.15 -11.53 -3.58
CA CYS A 89 17.31 -11.21 -2.42
C CYS A 89 15.79 -11.29 -2.72
N LYS A 90 15.37 -11.63 -3.95
CA LYS A 90 13.98 -11.67 -4.42
C LYS A 90 13.26 -10.32 -4.27
N VAL A 91 13.97 -9.21 -4.50
CA VAL A 91 13.47 -7.85 -4.45
C VAL A 91 13.44 -7.26 -5.85
N ASN A 92 12.29 -6.72 -6.27
CA ASN A 92 12.14 -5.96 -7.49
C ASN A 92 12.23 -4.47 -7.20
N LEU A 93 13.13 -3.78 -7.89
CA LEU A 93 13.27 -2.32 -7.84
C LEU A 93 12.84 -1.71 -9.17
N ARG A 94 12.46 -0.45 -9.16
CA ARG A 94 12.21 0.32 -10.37
C ARG A 94 13.53 0.87 -10.91
N TYR A 95 13.96 0.42 -12.07
CA TYR A 95 15.16 0.91 -12.74
C TYR A 95 14.78 1.96 -13.78
N PHE A 96 15.42 3.12 -13.70
CA PHE A 96 15.28 4.21 -14.66
C PHE A 96 16.56 4.32 -15.48
N GLU A 97 16.51 5.14 -16.53
CA GLU A 97 17.69 5.52 -17.30
C GLU A 97 18.68 6.33 -16.44
N ALA A 98 19.92 6.49 -16.94
CA ALA A 98 20.97 7.27 -16.28
C ALA A 98 21.36 6.81 -14.85
N GLY A 99 21.27 5.52 -14.58
CA GLY A 99 21.71 4.96 -13.27
C GLY A 99 20.85 5.39 -12.10
N GLN A 100 19.55 5.51 -12.31
CA GLN A 100 18.60 5.87 -11.27
C GLN A 100 17.73 4.67 -10.87
N VAL A 101 17.36 4.60 -9.59
CA VAL A 101 16.55 3.52 -9.04
C VAL A 101 15.43 4.11 -8.17
N GLY A 102 14.24 3.56 -8.28
CA GLY A 102 13.09 3.88 -7.44
C GLY A 102 12.81 2.79 -6.42
N VAL A 103 12.51 3.20 -5.20
CA VAL A 103 12.07 2.34 -4.10
C VAL A 103 10.78 2.92 -3.53
N SER A 104 9.74 2.09 -3.38
CA SER A 104 8.48 2.48 -2.77
C SER A 104 8.24 1.66 -1.50
N ILE A 105 7.83 2.33 -0.45
CA ILE A 105 7.52 1.76 0.86
C ILE A 105 6.01 1.78 1.05
N ASP A 106 5.46 0.71 1.59
CA ASP A 106 4.05 0.62 1.91
C ASP A 106 3.80 0.16 3.35
N GLU A 107 2.55 -0.07 3.70
CA GLU A 107 2.17 -0.47 5.06
C GLU A 107 2.58 -1.90 5.43
N THR A 108 2.90 -2.73 4.45
CA THR A 108 3.36 -4.11 4.64
C THR A 108 4.86 -4.23 4.79
N THR A 109 5.60 -3.16 4.48
CA THR A 109 7.07 -3.11 4.61
C THR A 109 7.49 -3.21 6.07
N LEU A 110 8.24 -4.24 6.39
CA LEU A 110 8.75 -4.55 7.73
C LEU A 110 10.19 -4.01 7.93
N PRO A 111 10.68 -3.87 9.17
CA PRO A 111 12.08 -3.53 9.43
C PRO A 111 13.07 -4.50 8.77
N THR A 112 12.73 -5.78 8.70
CA THR A 112 13.53 -6.79 8.00
C THR A 112 13.67 -6.51 6.51
N ASP A 113 12.62 -5.99 5.86
CA ASP A 113 12.67 -5.63 4.43
C ASP A 113 13.58 -4.43 4.20
N ILE A 114 13.58 -3.47 5.14
CA ILE A 114 14.51 -2.35 5.11
C ILE A 114 15.95 -2.83 5.28
N GLY A 115 16.19 -3.81 6.17
CA GLY A 115 17.50 -4.46 6.30
C GLY A 115 17.97 -5.09 5.00
N VAL A 116 17.09 -5.81 4.31
CA VAL A 116 17.39 -6.41 3.00
C VAL A 116 17.68 -5.33 1.94
N LEU A 117 16.89 -4.25 1.90
CA LEU A 117 17.16 -3.14 0.98
C LEU A 117 18.55 -2.52 1.24
N LEU A 118 18.87 -2.23 2.50
CA LEU A 118 20.16 -1.66 2.85
C LEU A 118 21.33 -2.60 2.56
N TYR A 119 21.15 -3.91 2.76
CA TYR A 119 22.10 -4.93 2.34
C TYR A 119 22.34 -4.91 0.81
N ILE A 120 21.29 -4.83 0.02
CA ILE A 120 21.37 -4.75 -1.45
C ILE A 120 22.19 -3.54 -1.88
N PHE A 121 21.85 -2.37 -1.38
CA PHE A 121 22.53 -1.13 -1.74
C PHE A 121 23.96 -1.06 -1.22
N ALA A 122 24.23 -1.54 -0.01
CA ALA A 122 25.57 -1.60 0.54
C ALA A 122 26.46 -2.57 -0.24
N GLY A 123 25.97 -3.79 -0.53
CA GLY A 123 26.68 -4.78 -1.33
C GLY A 123 27.01 -4.26 -2.72
N ALA A 124 26.09 -3.55 -3.39
CA ALA A 124 26.35 -2.92 -4.69
C ALA A 124 27.43 -1.80 -4.60
N ALA A 125 27.57 -1.15 -3.47
CA ALA A 125 28.61 -0.14 -3.20
C ALA A 125 29.92 -0.75 -2.67
N GLY A 126 30.02 -2.08 -2.54
CA GLY A 126 31.18 -2.76 -1.96
C GLY A 126 31.37 -2.46 -0.47
N LYS A 127 30.29 -2.23 0.27
CA LYS A 127 30.30 -1.92 1.69
C LYS A 127 29.56 -3.01 2.47
N ASP A 128 29.96 -3.25 3.70
CA ASP A 128 29.19 -4.05 4.65
C ASP A 128 28.14 -3.15 5.33
N TYR A 129 26.97 -3.71 5.60
CA TYR A 129 25.92 -3.03 6.33
C TYR A 129 25.28 -3.96 7.35
N MET A 130 25.19 -3.49 8.58
CA MET A 130 24.40 -4.12 9.64
C MET A 130 23.31 -3.15 10.07
N LEU A 131 22.07 -3.55 9.99
CA LEU A 131 20.94 -2.75 10.45
C LEU A 131 20.94 -2.71 11.98
N ASP A 132 20.96 -1.51 12.56
CA ASP A 132 20.52 -1.28 13.93
C ASP A 132 18.98 -1.32 13.93
N GLU A 133 18.39 -2.23 14.71
CA GLU A 133 16.99 -2.70 14.54
C GLU A 133 15.89 -1.64 14.76
N SER A 134 16.22 -0.40 15.10
CA SER A 134 15.22 0.63 15.40
C SER A 134 15.02 1.62 14.25
N ILE A 135 13.87 1.54 13.58
CA ILE A 135 13.42 2.62 12.69
C ILE A 135 12.75 3.70 13.53
N PRO A 136 13.33 4.91 13.63
CA PRO A 136 12.75 5.96 14.45
C PRO A 136 11.45 6.50 13.87
N ALA A 137 10.46 6.72 14.71
CA ALA A 137 9.20 7.37 14.33
C ALA A 137 9.43 8.88 14.15
N GLN A 138 9.96 9.29 13.00
CA GLN A 138 10.25 10.68 12.68
C GLN A 138 9.60 11.11 11.36
N THR A 139 9.00 12.30 11.34
CA THR A 139 8.47 12.91 10.11
C THR A 139 9.59 13.64 9.37
N TYR A 140 9.66 13.45 8.06
CA TYR A 140 10.71 14.00 7.19
C TYR A 140 10.20 14.96 6.12
N PHE A 141 8.90 15.21 6.01
CA PHE A 141 8.37 16.15 5.03
C PHE A 141 8.20 17.56 5.60
N ASP A 142 8.22 18.53 4.71
CA ASP A 142 8.02 19.94 5.02
C ASP A 142 6.61 20.18 5.62
N ALA A 143 6.53 21.02 6.65
CA ALA A 143 5.30 21.38 7.32
C ALA A 143 4.21 21.93 6.35
N LYS A 144 4.60 22.48 5.19
CA LYS A 144 3.65 22.92 4.13
C LYS A 144 2.76 21.81 3.58
N PHE A 145 3.20 20.54 3.68
CA PHE A 145 2.42 19.38 3.27
C PHE A 145 1.59 18.77 4.41
N ALA A 146 1.79 19.22 5.64
CA ALA A 146 1.05 18.70 6.77
C ALA A 146 -0.44 19.10 6.67
N ARG A 147 -1.31 18.12 6.84
CA ARG A 147 -2.74 18.38 6.87
C ARG A 147 -3.10 19.11 8.18
N THR A 148 -3.72 20.26 8.05
CA THR A 148 -4.17 21.07 9.18
C THR A 148 -5.68 20.93 9.46
N SER A 149 -6.44 20.34 8.54
CA SER A 149 -7.89 20.14 8.67
C SER A 149 -8.26 18.74 9.16
N ASP A 150 -9.35 18.63 9.91
CA ASP A 150 -9.94 17.36 10.27
C ASP A 150 -10.52 16.65 9.05
N PHE A 151 -10.57 15.31 9.14
CA PHE A 151 -11.18 14.45 8.12
C PHE A 151 -11.84 13.23 8.78
N LEU A 152 -12.71 12.53 8.05
CA LEU A 152 -13.49 11.37 8.53
C LEU A 152 -14.23 11.66 9.85
N ARG A 153 -14.91 12.82 9.90
CA ARG A 153 -15.58 13.31 11.13
C ARG A 153 -16.89 12.60 11.42
N GLN A 154 -17.47 11.90 10.43
CA GLN A 154 -18.73 11.20 10.55
C GLN A 154 -18.60 10.01 11.52
N ASP A 155 -19.68 9.75 12.24
CA ASP A 155 -19.74 8.71 13.28
C ASP A 155 -19.35 7.29 12.79
N VAL A 156 -19.60 7.00 11.51
CA VAL A 156 -19.27 5.70 10.92
C VAL A 156 -17.77 5.40 10.99
N PHE A 157 -16.93 6.43 10.91
CA PHE A 157 -15.47 6.30 10.98
C PHE A 157 -14.92 6.25 12.42
N LYS A 158 -15.81 6.20 13.41
CA LYS A 158 -15.45 6.19 14.85
C LYS A 158 -15.96 4.95 15.59
N LYS A 159 -16.63 4.01 14.91
CA LYS A 159 -17.41 2.96 15.58
C LYS A 159 -17.00 1.52 15.29
N TYR A 160 -16.35 1.25 14.16
CA TYR A 160 -16.18 -0.14 13.67
C TYR A 160 -14.71 -0.51 13.50
N HIS A 161 -13.96 -0.41 14.61
CA HIS A 161 -12.51 -0.58 14.64
C HIS A 161 -12.07 -2.00 15.04
N THR A 162 -13.01 -2.91 15.26
CA THR A 162 -12.72 -4.32 15.51
C THR A 162 -13.29 -5.19 14.40
N GLU A 163 -12.69 -6.36 14.19
CA GLU A 163 -13.15 -7.32 13.18
C GLU A 163 -14.63 -7.64 13.37
N THR A 164 -15.06 -7.97 14.59
CA THR A 164 -16.44 -8.33 14.89
C THR A 164 -17.42 -7.18 14.60
N GLU A 165 -17.07 -5.95 14.97
CA GLU A 165 -17.93 -4.79 14.71
C GLU A 165 -18.04 -4.49 13.22
N LEU A 166 -16.92 -4.55 12.49
CA LEU A 166 -16.91 -4.36 11.04
C LEU A 166 -17.75 -5.43 10.33
N MET A 167 -17.59 -6.70 10.67
CA MET A 167 -18.37 -7.80 10.10
C MET A 167 -19.88 -7.63 10.34
N ARG A 168 -20.27 -7.23 11.55
CA ARG A 168 -21.67 -6.91 11.88
C ARG A 168 -22.18 -5.70 11.11
N TYR A 169 -21.34 -4.71 10.89
CA TYR A 169 -21.67 -3.53 10.10
C TYR A 169 -21.91 -3.88 8.64
N ILE A 170 -21.02 -4.67 8.03
CA ILE A 170 -21.15 -5.16 6.65
C ILE A 170 -22.46 -5.96 6.49
N THR A 171 -22.73 -6.88 7.42
CA THR A 171 -23.97 -7.68 7.42
C THR A 171 -25.21 -6.80 7.51
N ARG A 172 -25.17 -5.78 8.37
CA ARG A 172 -26.29 -4.82 8.51
C ARG A 172 -26.54 -4.02 7.23
N LEU A 173 -25.45 -3.62 6.51
CA LEU A 173 -25.58 -2.95 5.23
C LEU A 173 -26.17 -3.89 4.16
N GLY A 174 -25.71 -5.13 4.11
CA GLY A 174 -26.24 -6.15 3.18
C GLY A 174 -27.73 -6.43 3.36
N ARG A 175 -28.25 -6.28 4.60
CA ARG A 175 -29.68 -6.47 4.89
C ARG A 175 -30.58 -5.31 4.45
N LYS A 176 -30.00 -4.18 4.04
CA LYS A 176 -30.76 -3.02 3.54
C LYS A 176 -31.22 -3.20 2.09
N ASP A 177 -30.66 -4.15 1.39
CA ASP A 177 -30.98 -4.48 0.01
C ASP A 177 -30.98 -6.00 -0.16
N VAL A 178 -31.34 -6.48 -1.35
CA VAL A 178 -31.35 -7.90 -1.66
C VAL A 178 -29.94 -8.41 -1.84
N SER A 179 -29.49 -9.22 -0.88
CA SER A 179 -28.18 -9.87 -0.95
C SER A 179 -28.22 -11.13 -1.84
N LEU A 180 -27.09 -11.56 -2.34
CA LEU A 180 -26.97 -12.80 -3.12
C LEU A 180 -27.37 -14.05 -2.32
N ALA A 181 -27.26 -14.01 -0.99
CA ALA A 181 -27.70 -15.10 -0.11
C ALA A 181 -29.22 -15.20 0.01
N GLN A 182 -29.96 -14.17 -0.36
CA GLN A 182 -31.43 -14.07 -0.26
C GLN A 182 -32.10 -13.94 -1.62
N SER A 183 -31.36 -13.66 -2.68
CA SER A 183 -31.88 -13.46 -4.02
C SER A 183 -32.06 -14.79 -4.74
N MET A 184 -33.22 -14.98 -5.33
CA MET A 184 -33.50 -16.08 -6.24
C MET A 184 -33.30 -15.67 -7.72
N ILE A 185 -32.98 -14.41 -7.99
CA ILE A 185 -32.84 -13.88 -9.33
C ILE A 185 -31.36 -13.77 -9.68
N SER A 186 -31.00 -14.47 -10.75
CA SER A 186 -29.71 -14.28 -11.40
C SER A 186 -29.71 -12.96 -12.15
N LEU A 187 -28.94 -11.99 -11.71
CA LEU A 187 -28.81 -10.71 -12.40
C LEU A 187 -27.91 -10.84 -13.61
N GLY A 188 -28.36 -10.41 -14.76
CA GLY A 188 -27.72 -10.19 -16.06
C GLY A 188 -26.31 -10.76 -16.23
N SER A 189 -25.36 -9.91 -16.53
CA SER A 189 -23.96 -10.25 -16.81
C SER A 189 -23.16 -10.85 -15.63
N CYS A 190 -23.72 -10.88 -14.45
CA CYS A 190 -23.01 -11.31 -13.25
C CYS A 190 -23.12 -12.82 -13.04
N THR A 191 -22.52 -13.60 -13.87
CA THR A 191 -22.55 -15.07 -13.79
C THR A 191 -21.74 -15.65 -12.64
N MET A 192 -20.79 -14.88 -12.07
CA MET A 192 -19.81 -15.34 -11.08
C MET A 192 -20.20 -15.11 -9.62
N LYS A 193 -21.40 -14.64 -9.36
CA LYS A 193 -21.81 -14.19 -8.02
C LYS A 193 -22.13 -15.31 -7.01
N LEU A 194 -22.29 -16.53 -7.45
CA LEU A 194 -22.59 -17.68 -6.60
C LEU A 194 -21.40 -18.61 -6.42
N ASN A 195 -20.20 -18.10 -6.52
CA ASN A 195 -19.01 -18.88 -6.22
C ASN A 195 -18.97 -19.26 -4.73
N PRO A 196 -18.58 -20.49 -4.38
CA PRO A 196 -18.36 -20.85 -2.98
C PRO A 196 -17.24 -20.00 -2.40
N ALA A 197 -17.38 -19.59 -1.13
CA ALA A 197 -16.35 -18.82 -0.43
C ALA A 197 -14.98 -19.52 -0.45
N SER A 198 -14.97 -20.86 -0.45
CA SER A 198 -13.75 -21.67 -0.55
C SER A 198 -12.95 -21.44 -1.85
N SER A 199 -13.61 -21.00 -2.93
CA SER A 199 -12.89 -20.68 -4.18
C SER A 199 -12.01 -19.43 -4.08
N MET A 200 -12.19 -18.62 -3.02
CA MET A 200 -11.36 -17.46 -2.74
C MET A 200 -10.09 -17.81 -1.94
N LEU A 201 -10.03 -18.99 -1.32
CA LEU A 201 -8.87 -19.40 -0.51
C LEU A 201 -7.54 -19.39 -1.27
N PRO A 202 -7.46 -19.82 -2.55
CA PRO A 202 -6.20 -19.72 -3.30
C PRO A 202 -5.67 -18.29 -3.44
N LEU A 203 -6.56 -17.28 -3.46
CA LEU A 203 -6.15 -15.86 -3.56
C LEU A 203 -5.43 -15.35 -2.30
N SER A 204 -5.59 -16.03 -1.15
CA SER A 204 -4.90 -15.67 0.08
C SER A 204 -3.46 -16.21 0.16
N ARG A 205 -3.03 -17.02 -0.81
CA ARG A 205 -1.66 -17.54 -0.85
C ARG A 205 -0.71 -16.45 -1.33
N PRO A 206 0.42 -16.23 -0.61
CA PRO A 206 1.39 -15.18 -0.96
C PRO A 206 1.88 -15.25 -2.41
N GLU A 207 2.03 -16.46 -2.96
CA GLU A 207 2.50 -16.70 -4.32
C GLU A 207 1.55 -16.12 -5.39
N PHE A 208 0.25 -16.01 -5.08
CA PHE A 208 -0.73 -15.39 -5.96
C PHE A 208 -1.01 -13.92 -5.58
N MET A 209 -1.09 -13.64 -4.26
CA MET A 209 -1.45 -12.30 -3.79
C MET A 209 -0.35 -11.29 -4.03
N ASN A 210 0.92 -11.68 -3.88
CA ASN A 210 2.07 -10.79 -3.96
C ASN A 210 2.74 -10.78 -5.33
N ILE A 211 2.14 -11.42 -6.34
CA ILE A 211 2.72 -11.42 -7.69
C ILE A 211 2.67 -10.02 -8.28
N HIS A 212 3.82 -9.53 -8.74
CA HIS A 212 3.91 -8.23 -9.39
C HIS A 212 3.70 -8.37 -10.90
N PRO A 213 3.00 -7.43 -11.55
CA PRO A 213 2.68 -7.52 -12.99
C PRO A 213 3.88 -7.32 -13.91
N TYR A 214 5.03 -6.88 -13.38
CA TYR A 214 6.22 -6.60 -14.21
C TYR A 214 7.42 -7.46 -13.83
#